data_c7d184f9d5a3bbcbea0d266d6e47d41e
#
_entry.id   c7d184f9d5a3bbcbea0d266d6e47d41e
#
_cell.length_a   1.000
_cell.length_b   1.000
_cell.length_c   1.000
_cell.angle_alpha   90.00
_cell.angle_beta   90.00
_cell.angle_gamma   90.00
#
_symmetry.space_group_name_H-M   'P 1'
#
loop_
_entity.id
_entity.type
_entity.pdbx_description
1 polymer ?
#
loop_
_entity_poly.entity_id
_entity_poly.type
_entity_poly.pdbx_seq_one_letter_code
_entity_poly.pdbx_strand_id
1 'polypeptide(L)'
;MVEGVTPLVDGGRFPIKRVVGDRVVVEADAFADGHDVVIAVLRHRAPRGPWIEVPMEPLGNDRWRASFVVDEIGRHEYTVAAWTDAWVTWRTDLVKRLDAGQDVTVDLRIGANLIDKAVRRAAVASATEDAEDLERWAARLREGSAARAALDDDLDARMRRHPDREHITAFEHALGITVDPIHARFSAWYELFPRSTSPKPGRHGTLRDVINRLSYVEGLGFDIVYLPPIHPIGTTFRKGPNNVTTAGPKDPGVPWAIGSPEGGHTTIHPELGTLDDLDALVGAAGARGIRIALDIAFQASPDHPAVLEH
;
A
#
# COMPACT_ATOMS: atom_id res chain seq x y z
N MET A 1 -27.10 -2.36 3.81
CA MET A 1 -26.24 -1.33 4.44
C MET A 1 -24.83 -1.86 4.55
N VAL A 2 -23.82 -0.99 4.45
CA VAL A 2 -22.40 -1.35 4.71
C VAL A 2 -21.83 -0.32 5.67
N GLU A 3 -21.32 -0.78 6.82
CA GLU A 3 -20.76 0.09 7.86
C GLU A 3 -19.62 -0.61 8.62
N GLY A 4 -19.06 0.02 9.64
CA GLY A 4 -18.06 -0.59 10.50
C GLY A 4 -16.78 -1.05 9.78
N VAL A 5 -16.45 -0.45 8.62
CA VAL A 5 -15.27 -0.84 7.82
C VAL A 5 -13.99 -0.55 8.60
N THR A 6 -13.15 -1.56 8.73
CA THR A 6 -11.83 -1.46 9.35
C THR A 6 -10.76 -2.13 8.48
N PRO A 7 -9.48 -1.71 8.58
CA PRO A 7 -8.93 -0.63 9.42
C PRO A 7 -9.21 0.76 8.85
N LEU A 8 -9.38 1.76 9.68
CA LEU A 8 -9.44 3.16 9.28
C LEU A 8 -8.83 4.06 10.35
N VAL A 9 -8.43 5.28 9.97
CA VAL A 9 -7.85 6.28 10.86
C VAL A 9 -8.71 7.53 10.79
N ASP A 10 -9.15 8.01 11.97
CA ASP A 10 -9.97 9.20 12.12
C ASP A 10 -11.19 9.20 11.16
N GLY A 11 -12.03 8.16 11.28
CA GLY A 11 -13.22 8.01 10.44
C GLY A 11 -12.95 7.85 8.93
N GLY A 12 -11.73 7.49 8.54
CA GLY A 12 -11.31 7.41 7.13
C GLY A 12 -10.70 8.68 6.56
N ARG A 13 -10.57 9.74 7.37
CA ARG A 13 -9.98 11.02 6.96
C ARG A 13 -8.51 10.88 6.54
N PHE A 14 -7.75 10.03 7.24
CA PHE A 14 -6.34 9.78 6.95
C PHE A 14 -6.11 8.36 6.44
N PRO A 15 -5.11 8.16 5.55
CA PRO A 15 -4.75 6.83 5.11
C PRO A 15 -4.13 6.01 6.24
N ILE A 16 -4.37 4.71 6.22
CA ILE A 16 -3.57 3.78 7.01
C ILE A 16 -2.16 3.66 6.41
N LYS A 17 -1.18 3.32 7.23
CA LYS A 17 0.21 3.09 6.82
C LYS A 17 0.51 1.60 6.69
N ARG A 18 1.18 1.23 5.60
CA ARG A 18 1.68 -0.13 5.35
C ARG A 18 3.04 -0.05 4.66
N VAL A 19 3.74 -1.16 4.58
CA VAL A 19 4.92 -1.30 3.71
C VAL A 19 4.65 -2.35 2.65
N VAL A 20 5.43 -2.32 1.57
CA VAL A 20 5.36 -3.32 0.50
C VAL A 20 5.44 -4.73 1.08
N GLY A 21 4.56 -5.61 0.61
CA GLY A 21 4.41 -6.99 1.08
C GLY A 21 3.45 -7.17 2.26
N ASP A 22 2.93 -6.09 2.84
CA ASP A 22 1.94 -6.20 3.92
C ASP A 22 0.61 -6.75 3.43
N ARG A 23 0.01 -7.61 4.24
CA ARG A 23 -1.37 -8.05 4.11
C ARG A 23 -2.29 -7.06 4.82
N VAL A 24 -3.24 -6.52 4.10
CA VAL A 24 -4.32 -5.69 4.64
C VAL A 24 -5.54 -6.57 4.84
N VAL A 25 -5.93 -6.80 6.08
CA VAL A 25 -7.17 -7.50 6.44
C VAL A 25 -8.24 -6.43 6.62
N VAL A 26 -9.35 -6.59 5.89
CA VAL A 26 -10.48 -5.66 5.94
C VAL A 26 -11.69 -6.39 6.49
N GLU A 27 -12.34 -5.80 7.46
CA GLU A 27 -13.60 -6.25 8.01
C GLU A 27 -14.66 -5.16 7.86
N ALA A 28 -15.91 -5.57 7.72
CA ALA A 28 -17.05 -4.67 7.62
C ALA A 28 -18.31 -5.36 8.13
N ASP A 29 -19.29 -4.58 8.53
CA ASP A 29 -20.64 -5.05 8.77
C ASP A 29 -21.46 -4.80 7.50
N ALA A 30 -22.08 -5.87 6.97
CA ALA A 30 -22.93 -5.80 5.79
C ALA A 30 -24.22 -6.60 6.02
N PHE A 31 -25.34 -5.92 5.98
CA PHE A 31 -26.64 -6.47 6.28
C PHE A 31 -27.76 -5.82 5.46
N ALA A 32 -28.89 -6.49 5.39
CA ALA A 32 -30.10 -6.02 4.76
C ALA A 32 -31.32 -6.34 5.65
N ASP A 33 -32.42 -5.64 5.44
CA ASP A 33 -33.68 -5.98 6.06
C ASP A 33 -34.23 -7.28 5.46
N GLY A 34 -34.82 -8.14 6.31
CA GLY A 34 -35.46 -9.39 5.88
C GLY A 34 -34.53 -10.60 5.96
N HIS A 35 -34.77 -11.59 5.09
CA HIS A 35 -34.09 -12.89 5.11
C HIS A 35 -33.26 -13.15 3.85
N ASP A 36 -33.11 -12.14 3.00
CA ASP A 36 -32.31 -12.26 1.79
C ASP A 36 -30.84 -12.45 2.10
N VAL A 37 -30.18 -13.29 1.32
CA VAL A 37 -28.76 -13.54 1.49
C VAL A 37 -27.97 -12.33 1.00
N VAL A 38 -27.16 -11.78 1.88
CA VAL A 38 -26.21 -10.70 1.56
C VAL A 38 -24.91 -11.32 1.04
N ILE A 39 -24.34 -10.71 0.02
CA ILE A 39 -22.99 -10.97 -0.48
C ILE A 39 -22.18 -9.69 -0.33
N ALA A 40 -20.96 -9.81 0.18
CA ALA A 40 -20.04 -8.69 0.32
C ALA A 40 -18.74 -8.94 -0.45
N VAL A 41 -18.18 -7.87 -1.00
CA VAL A 41 -16.87 -7.87 -1.67
C VAL A 41 -16.01 -6.73 -1.16
N LEU A 42 -14.75 -7.03 -0.91
CA LEU A 42 -13.70 -6.05 -0.74
C LEU A 42 -13.24 -5.59 -2.13
N ARG A 43 -13.21 -4.31 -2.34
CA ARG A 43 -12.67 -3.69 -3.56
C ARG A 43 -11.39 -2.96 -3.21
N HIS A 44 -10.32 -3.21 -3.93
CA HIS A 44 -9.06 -2.50 -3.73
C HIS A 44 -8.39 -2.16 -5.06
N ARG A 45 -7.51 -1.18 -5.05
CA ARG A 45 -6.68 -0.84 -6.21
C ARG A 45 -5.31 -0.33 -5.79
N ALA A 46 -4.30 -0.66 -6.61
CA ALA A 46 -2.97 -0.07 -6.57
C ALA A 46 -2.99 1.37 -7.14
N PRO A 47 -1.90 2.15 -6.98
CA PRO A 47 -1.78 3.47 -7.58
C PRO A 47 -2.09 3.43 -9.09
N ARG A 48 -3.10 4.18 -9.53
CA ARG A 48 -3.55 4.22 -10.95
C ARG A 48 -4.02 2.89 -11.55
N GLY A 49 -4.15 1.83 -10.73
CA GLY A 49 -4.65 0.53 -11.16
C GLY A 49 -6.17 0.46 -11.23
N PRO A 50 -6.72 -0.58 -11.87
CA PRO A 50 -8.15 -0.88 -11.85
C PRO A 50 -8.58 -1.34 -10.46
N TRP A 51 -9.88 -1.26 -10.19
CA TRP A 51 -10.48 -1.89 -9.03
C TRP A 51 -10.47 -3.42 -9.19
N ILE A 52 -9.97 -4.11 -8.17
CA ILE A 52 -9.97 -5.57 -8.04
C ILE A 52 -10.96 -5.92 -6.94
N GLU A 53 -11.77 -6.94 -7.15
CA GLU A 53 -12.74 -7.42 -6.17
C GLU A 53 -12.26 -8.74 -5.55
N VAL A 54 -12.38 -8.82 -4.23
CA VAL A 54 -12.09 -10.03 -3.44
C VAL A 54 -13.37 -10.39 -2.69
N PRO A 55 -13.94 -11.59 -2.88
CA PRO A 55 -15.08 -12.03 -2.08
C PRO A 55 -14.76 -11.98 -0.60
N MET A 56 -15.71 -11.52 0.21
CA MET A 56 -15.58 -11.52 1.66
C MET A 56 -16.24 -12.77 2.26
N GLU A 57 -15.67 -13.25 3.35
CA GLU A 57 -16.16 -14.39 4.12
C GLU A 57 -17.01 -13.91 5.29
N PRO A 58 -18.21 -14.49 5.52
CA PRO A 58 -19.03 -14.16 6.68
C PRO A 58 -18.41 -14.73 7.95
N LEU A 59 -18.33 -13.91 9.01
CA LEU A 59 -17.85 -14.31 10.33
C LEU A 59 -19.00 -14.55 11.33
N GLY A 60 -20.25 -14.35 10.90
CA GLY A 60 -21.43 -14.30 11.76
C GLY A 60 -21.76 -12.89 12.23
N ASN A 61 -23.00 -12.68 12.70
CA ASN A 61 -23.51 -11.38 13.17
C ASN A 61 -23.21 -10.24 12.16
N ASP A 62 -23.52 -10.50 10.89
CA ASP A 62 -23.35 -9.55 9.78
C ASP A 62 -21.90 -9.09 9.55
N ARG A 63 -20.93 -9.63 10.27
CA ARG A 63 -19.51 -9.31 10.11
C ARG A 63 -18.89 -10.09 8.97
N TRP A 64 -18.12 -9.40 8.12
CA TRP A 64 -17.46 -9.94 6.94
C TRP A 64 -15.97 -9.63 6.96
N ARG A 65 -15.16 -10.49 6.35
CA ARG A 65 -13.70 -10.32 6.26
C ARG A 65 -13.18 -10.72 4.88
N ALA A 66 -12.22 -9.94 4.39
CA ALA A 66 -11.34 -10.34 3.30
C ALA A 66 -9.95 -9.71 3.49
N SER A 67 -9.00 -10.09 2.64
CA SER A 67 -7.65 -9.50 2.69
C SER A 67 -7.01 -9.45 1.31
N PHE A 68 -6.07 -8.50 1.15
CA PHE A 68 -5.22 -8.38 -0.02
C PHE A 68 -3.80 -8.00 0.39
N VAL A 69 -2.85 -8.11 -0.52
CA VAL A 69 -1.45 -7.72 -0.31
C VAL A 69 -1.19 -6.43 -1.06
N VAL A 70 -0.48 -5.49 -0.43
CA VAL A 70 0.02 -4.28 -1.09
C VAL A 70 1.44 -4.55 -1.60
N ASP A 71 1.63 -4.53 -2.90
CA ASP A 71 2.85 -4.94 -3.60
C ASP A 71 3.58 -3.79 -4.30
N GLU A 72 3.00 -2.59 -4.30
CA GLU A 72 3.54 -1.40 -4.94
C GLU A 72 3.63 -0.24 -3.93
N ILE A 73 4.72 0.55 -4.00
CA ILE A 73 4.88 1.78 -3.22
C ILE A 73 3.93 2.85 -3.76
N GLY A 74 3.23 3.55 -2.86
CA GLY A 74 2.38 4.66 -3.23
C GLY A 74 1.01 4.65 -2.56
N ARG A 75 0.04 5.32 -3.19
CA ARG A 75 -1.31 5.48 -2.66
C ARG A 75 -2.24 4.40 -3.20
N HIS A 76 -2.56 3.42 -2.37
CA HIS A 76 -3.61 2.43 -2.62
C HIS A 76 -4.94 2.89 -2.04
N GLU A 77 -6.02 2.29 -2.50
CA GLU A 77 -7.36 2.53 -1.99
C GLU A 77 -8.13 1.22 -1.84
N TYR A 78 -9.07 1.19 -0.91
CA TYR A 78 -9.99 0.08 -0.72
C TYR A 78 -11.36 0.57 -0.23
N THR A 79 -12.37 -0.22 -0.46
CA THR A 79 -13.74 -0.04 0.02
C THR A 79 -14.44 -1.39 0.08
N VAL A 80 -15.61 -1.43 0.70
CA VAL A 80 -16.46 -2.63 0.76
C VAL A 80 -17.77 -2.32 0.04
N ALA A 81 -18.25 -3.27 -0.72
CA ALA A 81 -19.56 -3.21 -1.34
C ALA A 81 -20.34 -4.49 -1.04
N ALA A 82 -21.65 -4.35 -0.90
CA ALA A 82 -22.55 -5.48 -0.63
C ALA A 82 -23.87 -5.32 -1.38
N TRP A 83 -24.53 -6.45 -1.61
CA TRP A 83 -25.87 -6.50 -2.22
C TRP A 83 -26.62 -7.73 -1.71
N THR A 84 -27.95 -7.72 -1.82
CA THR A 84 -28.76 -8.92 -1.65
C THR A 84 -28.71 -9.75 -2.92
N ASP A 85 -28.39 -11.03 -2.78
CA ASP A 85 -28.30 -11.93 -3.93
C ASP A 85 -29.55 -12.79 -4.06
N ALA A 86 -30.40 -12.42 -5.00
CA ALA A 86 -31.67 -13.11 -5.25
C ALA A 86 -31.48 -14.58 -5.68
N TRP A 87 -30.38 -14.91 -6.39
CA TRP A 87 -30.07 -16.27 -6.78
C TRP A 87 -29.71 -17.13 -5.56
N VAL A 88 -28.81 -16.65 -4.72
CA VAL A 88 -28.36 -17.39 -3.52
C VAL A 88 -29.50 -17.52 -2.52
N THR A 89 -30.31 -16.48 -2.34
CA THR A 89 -31.53 -16.51 -1.52
C THR A 89 -32.49 -17.58 -2.01
N TRP A 90 -32.84 -17.53 -3.30
CA TRP A 90 -33.74 -18.50 -3.93
C TRP A 90 -33.20 -19.94 -3.80
N ARG A 91 -31.91 -20.16 -4.06
CA ARG A 91 -31.27 -21.48 -3.96
C ARG A 91 -31.33 -22.02 -2.52
N THR A 92 -31.07 -21.17 -1.53
CA THR A 92 -31.14 -21.51 -0.11
C THR A 92 -32.56 -21.95 0.31
N ASP A 93 -33.58 -21.23 -0.16
CA ASP A 93 -34.97 -21.54 0.14
C ASP A 93 -35.46 -22.76 -0.63
N LEU A 94 -34.98 -22.96 -1.86
CA LEU A 94 -35.28 -24.16 -2.63
C LEU A 94 -34.80 -25.44 -1.90
N VAL A 95 -33.59 -25.41 -1.34
CA VAL A 95 -33.08 -26.56 -0.52
C VAL A 95 -33.99 -26.85 0.63
N LYS A 96 -34.39 -25.86 1.43
CA LYS A 96 -35.30 -26.04 2.58
C LYS A 96 -36.63 -26.66 2.17
N ARG A 97 -37.21 -26.21 1.04
CA ARG A 97 -38.49 -26.71 0.54
C ARG A 97 -38.38 -28.15 0.00
N LEU A 98 -37.32 -28.47 -0.71
CA LEU A 98 -37.05 -29.83 -1.19
C LEU A 98 -36.86 -30.80 -0.02
N ASP A 99 -36.12 -30.40 1.02
CA ASP A 99 -35.91 -31.24 2.20
C ASP A 99 -37.21 -31.42 3.00
N ALA A 100 -38.12 -30.46 2.96
CA ALA A 100 -39.44 -30.55 3.55
C ALA A 100 -40.46 -31.31 2.63
N GLY A 101 -40.05 -31.81 1.47
CA GLY A 101 -40.94 -32.55 0.54
C GLY A 101 -42.05 -31.70 -0.07
N GLN A 102 -41.89 -30.40 -0.15
CA GLN A 102 -42.87 -29.46 -0.73
C GLN A 102 -42.88 -29.51 -2.25
N ASP A 103 -44.00 -29.12 -2.86
CA ASP A 103 -44.08 -28.84 -4.30
C ASP A 103 -43.30 -27.57 -4.63
N VAL A 104 -42.26 -27.68 -5.46
CA VAL A 104 -41.38 -26.60 -5.86
C VAL A 104 -41.58 -26.13 -7.31
N THR A 105 -42.71 -26.50 -7.92
CA THR A 105 -43.00 -26.16 -9.33
C THR A 105 -42.94 -24.64 -9.58
N VAL A 106 -43.47 -23.83 -8.68
CA VAL A 106 -43.46 -22.38 -8.78
C VAL A 106 -42.02 -21.84 -8.55
N ASP A 107 -41.30 -22.44 -7.60
CA ASP A 107 -39.92 -22.05 -7.30
C ASP A 107 -38.99 -22.28 -8.49
N LEU A 108 -39.13 -23.41 -9.19
CA LEU A 108 -38.35 -23.67 -10.41
C LEU A 108 -38.59 -22.63 -11.51
N ARG A 109 -39.84 -22.16 -11.65
CA ARG A 109 -40.15 -21.07 -12.60
C ARG A 109 -39.51 -19.73 -12.17
N ILE A 110 -39.51 -19.43 -10.87
CA ILE A 110 -38.80 -18.25 -10.32
C ILE A 110 -37.32 -18.37 -10.60
N GLY A 111 -36.70 -19.51 -10.34
CA GLY A 111 -35.29 -19.79 -10.64
C GLY A 111 -34.97 -19.60 -12.12
N ALA A 112 -35.81 -20.13 -13.01
CA ALA A 112 -35.62 -19.93 -14.45
C ALA A 112 -35.65 -18.45 -14.86
N ASN A 113 -36.51 -17.65 -14.24
CA ASN A 113 -36.55 -16.19 -14.50
C ASN A 113 -35.30 -15.48 -13.98
N LEU A 114 -34.72 -15.92 -12.85
CA LEU A 114 -33.44 -15.39 -12.35
C LEU A 114 -32.30 -15.72 -13.32
N ILE A 115 -32.28 -16.95 -13.86
CA ILE A 115 -31.31 -17.36 -14.87
C ILE A 115 -31.48 -16.53 -16.15
N ASP A 116 -32.69 -16.24 -16.65
CA ASP A 116 -32.90 -15.36 -17.81
C ASP A 116 -32.33 -13.95 -17.61
N LYS A 117 -32.40 -13.43 -16.39
CA LYS A 117 -31.74 -12.16 -16.07
C LYS A 117 -30.21 -12.28 -16.17
N ALA A 118 -29.63 -13.40 -15.71
CA ALA A 118 -28.20 -13.67 -15.83
C ALA A 118 -27.76 -13.87 -17.28
N VAL A 119 -28.55 -14.54 -18.12
CA VAL A 119 -28.34 -14.64 -19.58
C VAL A 119 -28.14 -13.26 -20.20
N ARG A 120 -29.05 -12.32 -19.89
CA ARG A 120 -28.94 -10.95 -20.41
C ARG A 120 -27.66 -10.25 -19.95
N ARG A 121 -27.25 -10.45 -18.68
CA ARG A 121 -25.99 -9.87 -18.16
C ARG A 121 -24.77 -10.51 -18.82
N ALA A 122 -24.77 -11.83 -19.01
CA ALA A 122 -23.72 -12.55 -19.73
C ALA A 122 -23.57 -12.07 -21.19
N ALA A 123 -24.70 -11.85 -21.89
CA ALA A 123 -24.71 -11.32 -23.25
C ALA A 123 -24.11 -9.90 -23.31
N VAL A 124 -24.46 -9.02 -22.38
CA VAL A 124 -23.88 -7.66 -22.29
C VAL A 124 -22.37 -7.72 -22.01
N ALA A 125 -21.91 -8.70 -21.23
CA ALA A 125 -20.50 -8.94 -20.95
C ALA A 125 -19.76 -9.69 -22.07
N SER A 126 -20.43 -9.99 -23.19
CA SER A 126 -19.89 -10.81 -24.32
C SER A 126 -19.44 -12.21 -23.90
N ALA A 127 -19.99 -12.76 -22.83
CA ALA A 127 -19.76 -14.12 -22.34
C ALA A 127 -20.74 -15.10 -23.00
N THR A 128 -20.57 -15.33 -24.30
CA THR A 128 -21.52 -16.09 -25.14
C THR A 128 -21.74 -17.51 -24.66
N GLU A 129 -20.66 -18.23 -24.27
CA GLU A 129 -20.74 -19.61 -23.76
C GLU A 129 -21.59 -19.69 -22.48
N ASP A 130 -21.36 -18.76 -21.52
CA ASP A 130 -22.15 -18.70 -20.31
C ASP A 130 -23.63 -18.38 -20.60
N ALA A 131 -23.90 -17.48 -21.57
CA ALA A 131 -25.26 -17.15 -21.94
C ALA A 131 -26.02 -18.37 -22.50
N GLU A 132 -25.42 -19.10 -23.45
CA GLU A 132 -25.98 -20.32 -24.05
C GLU A 132 -26.22 -21.43 -23.01
N ASP A 133 -25.25 -21.63 -22.10
CA ASP A 133 -25.39 -22.62 -21.05
C ASP A 133 -26.50 -22.25 -20.06
N LEU A 134 -26.57 -20.99 -19.65
CA LEU A 134 -27.63 -20.50 -18.77
C LEU A 134 -29.03 -20.61 -19.44
N GLU A 135 -29.14 -20.35 -20.76
CA GLU A 135 -30.40 -20.57 -21.49
C GLU A 135 -30.87 -22.04 -21.42
N ARG A 136 -29.94 -22.99 -21.60
CA ARG A 136 -30.23 -24.42 -21.46
C ARG A 136 -30.70 -24.76 -20.03
N TRP A 137 -30.09 -24.18 -19.02
CA TRP A 137 -30.51 -24.38 -17.65
C TRP A 137 -31.89 -23.79 -17.36
N ALA A 138 -32.19 -22.59 -17.84
CA ALA A 138 -33.51 -21.99 -17.68
C ALA A 138 -34.63 -22.85 -18.32
N ALA A 139 -34.38 -23.41 -19.50
CA ALA A 139 -35.32 -24.33 -20.17
C ALA A 139 -35.56 -25.59 -19.33
N ARG A 140 -34.48 -26.23 -18.82
CA ARG A 140 -34.59 -27.43 -17.96
C ARG A 140 -35.40 -27.17 -16.69
N LEU A 141 -35.24 -26.05 -16.04
CA LEU A 141 -36.00 -25.72 -14.84
C LEU A 141 -37.51 -25.53 -15.16
N ARG A 142 -37.84 -24.95 -16.32
CA ARG A 142 -39.24 -24.78 -16.76
C ARG A 142 -39.96 -26.09 -17.06
N GLU A 143 -39.25 -27.10 -17.56
CA GLU A 143 -39.80 -28.44 -17.81
C GLU A 143 -40.15 -29.19 -16.52
N GLY A 144 -39.67 -28.74 -15.35
CA GLY A 144 -40.02 -29.27 -14.05
C GLY A 144 -39.43 -30.66 -13.73
N SER A 145 -38.68 -31.26 -14.66
CA SER A 145 -38.19 -32.65 -14.55
C SER A 145 -36.98 -32.83 -13.64
N ALA A 146 -36.41 -31.76 -13.06
CA ALA A 146 -35.10 -31.82 -12.42
C ALA A 146 -34.94 -30.82 -11.26
N ALA A 147 -35.83 -30.84 -10.28
CA ALA A 147 -35.76 -29.92 -9.13
C ALA A 147 -34.37 -29.93 -8.44
N ARG A 148 -33.75 -31.13 -8.25
CA ARG A 148 -32.39 -31.22 -7.70
C ARG A 148 -31.28 -30.72 -8.68
N ALA A 149 -31.52 -30.72 -9.99
CA ALA A 149 -30.57 -30.15 -10.95
C ALA A 149 -30.44 -28.66 -10.82
N ALA A 150 -31.40 -27.97 -10.23
CA ALA A 150 -31.28 -26.53 -9.87
C ALA A 150 -30.21 -26.24 -8.81
N LEU A 151 -29.73 -27.30 -8.13
CA LEU A 151 -28.64 -27.19 -7.14
C LEU A 151 -27.26 -27.58 -7.70
N ASP A 152 -27.15 -27.72 -9.02
CA ASP A 152 -25.91 -28.03 -9.70
C ASP A 152 -24.86 -26.95 -9.46
N ASP A 153 -23.62 -27.37 -9.16
CA ASP A 153 -22.52 -26.44 -8.83
C ASP A 153 -22.01 -25.69 -10.05
N ASP A 154 -22.11 -26.26 -11.27
CA ASP A 154 -21.75 -25.56 -12.50
C ASP A 154 -22.73 -24.42 -12.79
N LEU A 155 -24.03 -24.67 -12.59
CA LEU A 155 -25.04 -23.61 -12.68
C LEU A 155 -24.76 -22.50 -11.65
N ASP A 156 -24.48 -22.84 -10.39
CA ASP A 156 -24.15 -21.85 -9.36
C ASP A 156 -22.92 -21.02 -9.72
N ALA A 157 -21.87 -21.68 -10.19
CA ALA A 157 -20.65 -21.00 -10.61
C ALA A 157 -20.88 -20.00 -11.75
N ARG A 158 -21.73 -20.35 -12.75
CA ARG A 158 -22.10 -19.45 -13.84
C ARG A 158 -22.94 -18.27 -13.37
N MET A 159 -23.93 -18.52 -12.51
CA MET A 159 -24.75 -17.46 -11.91
C MET A 159 -23.91 -16.46 -11.10
N ARG A 160 -22.90 -16.94 -10.36
CA ARG A 160 -21.97 -16.09 -9.59
C ARG A 160 -21.04 -15.25 -10.47
N ARG A 161 -20.75 -15.66 -11.71
CA ARG A 161 -20.00 -14.82 -12.66
C ARG A 161 -20.83 -13.65 -13.18
N HIS A 162 -22.16 -13.78 -13.17
CA HIS A 162 -23.11 -12.78 -13.69
C HIS A 162 -24.12 -12.34 -12.61
N PRO A 163 -23.65 -11.84 -11.44
CA PRO A 163 -24.50 -11.50 -10.31
C PRO A 163 -25.45 -10.34 -10.65
N ASP A 164 -26.59 -10.30 -9.98
CA ASP A 164 -27.48 -9.15 -10.00
C ASP A 164 -26.99 -8.12 -8.98
N ARG A 165 -26.54 -6.99 -9.47
CA ARG A 165 -26.00 -5.90 -8.63
C ARG A 165 -26.82 -4.61 -8.72
N GLU A 166 -28.10 -4.74 -9.08
CA GLU A 166 -28.98 -3.57 -9.27
C GLU A 166 -29.06 -2.71 -8.00
N HIS A 167 -28.98 -3.34 -6.82
CA HIS A 167 -29.06 -2.67 -5.52
C HIS A 167 -27.75 -2.75 -4.73
N ILE A 168 -26.60 -2.69 -5.43
CA ILE A 168 -25.30 -2.65 -4.76
C ILE A 168 -25.16 -1.39 -3.89
N THR A 169 -24.77 -1.58 -2.64
CA THR A 169 -24.42 -0.50 -1.73
C THR A 169 -22.92 -0.58 -1.42
N ALA A 170 -22.22 0.52 -1.56
CA ALA A 170 -20.81 0.60 -1.17
C ALA A 170 -20.67 1.45 0.10
N PHE A 171 -19.59 1.20 0.84
CA PHE A 171 -19.19 2.11 1.92
C PHE A 171 -18.95 3.51 1.34
N GLU A 172 -19.35 4.53 2.06
CA GLU A 172 -19.50 5.90 1.57
C GLU A 172 -18.25 6.46 0.89
N HIS A 173 -17.06 6.09 1.42
CA HIS A 173 -15.78 6.61 0.93
C HIS A 173 -14.79 5.48 0.60
N ALA A 174 -13.96 5.70 -0.42
CA ALA A 174 -12.78 4.89 -0.62
C ALA A 174 -11.72 5.26 0.42
N LEU A 175 -11.29 4.27 1.19
CA LEU A 175 -10.28 4.43 2.24
C LEU A 175 -8.88 4.34 1.67
N GLY A 176 -7.99 5.23 2.11
CA GLY A 176 -6.63 5.30 1.61
C GLY A 176 -5.64 4.43 2.38
N ILE A 177 -4.61 3.96 1.65
CA ILE A 177 -3.43 3.32 2.22
C ILE A 177 -2.20 4.03 1.66
N THR A 178 -1.30 4.49 2.52
CA THR A 178 0.04 4.88 2.11
C THR A 178 0.96 3.69 2.27
N VAL A 179 1.52 3.20 1.17
CA VAL A 179 2.47 2.09 1.15
C VAL A 179 3.86 2.62 0.96
N ASP A 180 4.69 2.43 1.96
CA ASP A 180 6.08 2.85 2.00
C ASP A 180 7.04 1.67 1.69
N PRO A 181 8.33 1.93 1.40
CA PRO A 181 9.35 0.89 1.34
C PRO A 181 9.44 0.11 2.66
N ILE A 182 9.92 -1.14 2.62
CA ILE A 182 10.02 -2.01 3.80
C ILE A 182 10.87 -1.38 4.92
N HIS A 183 11.88 -0.58 4.58
CA HIS A 183 12.72 0.12 5.54
C HIS A 183 11.98 1.20 6.36
N ALA A 184 10.79 1.61 5.95
CA ALA A 184 9.96 2.52 6.74
C ALA A 184 9.34 1.83 7.97
N ARG A 185 9.26 0.49 7.99
CA ARG A 185 8.80 -0.27 9.16
C ARG A 185 9.89 -0.36 10.22
N PHE A 186 11.10 -0.66 9.78
CA PHE A 186 12.29 -0.79 10.60
C PHE A 186 13.53 -0.62 9.75
N SER A 187 14.52 0.12 10.25
CA SER A 187 15.86 0.23 9.68
C SER A 187 16.88 0.56 10.75
N ALA A 188 18.07 0.00 10.64
CA ALA A 188 19.19 0.29 11.51
C ALA A 188 20.08 1.36 10.85
N TRP A 189 20.42 2.41 11.58
CA TRP A 189 21.15 3.56 11.06
C TRP A 189 22.54 3.64 11.67
N TYR A 190 23.55 3.87 10.83
CA TYR A 190 24.94 4.08 11.21
C TYR A 190 25.34 5.51 10.90
N GLU A 191 25.54 6.31 11.95
CA GLU A 191 26.06 7.68 11.79
C GLU A 191 27.58 7.67 11.65
N LEU A 192 28.10 8.40 10.68
CA LEU A 192 29.52 8.67 10.55
C LEU A 192 29.81 10.05 9.99
N PHE A 193 30.90 10.64 10.45
CA PHE A 193 31.41 11.91 9.90
C PHE A 193 32.35 11.59 8.74
N PRO A 194 32.04 12.03 7.48
CA PRO A 194 32.91 11.77 6.34
C PRO A 194 34.37 12.20 6.59
N ARG A 195 34.57 13.37 7.22
CA ARG A 195 35.90 13.87 7.56
C ARG A 195 36.73 12.92 8.44
N SER A 196 36.09 12.03 9.18
CA SER A 196 36.72 11.07 10.10
C SER A 196 36.98 9.70 9.46
N THR A 197 36.69 9.51 8.16
CA THR A 197 36.85 8.23 7.48
C THR A 197 38.19 8.03 6.80
N SER A 198 39.10 9.03 6.82
CA SER A 198 40.43 8.89 6.24
C SER A 198 41.20 7.71 6.88
N PRO A 199 41.81 6.84 6.06
CA PRO A 199 42.69 5.79 6.57
C PRO A 199 44.03 6.34 7.14
N LYS A 200 44.34 7.63 6.91
CA LYS A 200 45.57 8.27 7.38
C LYS A 200 45.24 9.19 8.55
N PRO A 201 45.83 8.98 9.74
CA PRO A 201 45.66 9.89 10.88
C PRO A 201 45.99 11.34 10.53
N GLY A 202 45.16 12.29 11.00
CA GLY A 202 45.37 13.73 10.81
C GLY A 202 45.00 14.25 9.40
N ARG A 203 44.57 13.39 8.44
CA ARG A 203 44.07 13.78 7.13
C ARG A 203 42.53 13.87 7.18
N HIS A 204 41.99 14.96 6.65
CA HIS A 204 40.55 15.07 6.42
C HIS A 204 40.05 13.94 5.48
N GLY A 205 39.02 13.22 5.89
CA GLY A 205 38.38 12.20 5.05
C GLY A 205 37.48 12.81 4.00
N THR A 206 37.16 12.02 2.99
CA THR A 206 36.36 12.42 1.83
C THR A 206 35.13 11.51 1.65
N LEU A 207 34.19 11.88 0.78
CA LEU A 207 33.09 11.02 0.37
C LEU A 207 33.59 9.70 -0.25
N ARG A 208 34.74 9.72 -0.93
CA ARG A 208 35.42 8.51 -1.43
C ARG A 208 35.93 7.62 -0.30
N ASP A 209 36.43 8.22 0.79
CA ASP A 209 36.86 7.45 1.97
C ASP A 209 35.64 6.78 2.67
N VAL A 210 34.44 7.40 2.61
CA VAL A 210 33.19 6.78 3.08
C VAL A 210 32.85 5.52 2.27
N ILE A 211 33.04 5.52 0.95
CA ILE A 211 32.81 4.34 0.11
C ILE A 211 33.64 3.15 0.59
N ASN A 212 34.90 3.38 0.96
CA ASN A 212 35.77 2.32 1.50
C ASN A 212 35.29 1.78 2.87
N ARG A 213 34.45 2.54 3.58
CA ARG A 213 33.91 2.16 4.90
C ARG A 213 32.60 1.36 4.78
N LEU A 214 31.93 1.38 3.63
CA LEU A 214 30.61 0.73 3.44
C LEU A 214 30.62 -0.77 3.73
N SER A 215 31.70 -1.49 3.37
CA SER A 215 31.79 -2.92 3.66
C SER A 215 31.78 -3.24 5.14
N TYR A 216 32.36 -2.38 5.97
CA TYR A 216 32.31 -2.51 7.42
C TYR A 216 30.89 -2.28 7.95
N VAL A 217 30.20 -1.24 7.46
CA VAL A 217 28.82 -0.91 7.84
C VAL A 217 27.85 -2.03 7.43
N GLU A 218 28.02 -2.58 6.22
CA GLU A 218 27.29 -3.74 5.72
C GLU A 218 27.48 -4.97 6.61
N GLY A 219 28.74 -5.26 6.97
CA GLY A 219 29.09 -6.39 7.83
C GLY A 219 28.51 -6.29 9.25
N LEU A 220 28.15 -5.10 9.70
CA LEU A 220 27.45 -4.86 10.97
C LEU A 220 25.92 -4.99 10.85
N GLY A 221 25.38 -5.11 9.62
CA GLY A 221 23.96 -5.27 9.36
C GLY A 221 23.14 -3.96 9.40
N PHE A 222 23.76 -2.82 9.13
CA PHE A 222 23.05 -1.53 9.04
C PHE A 222 22.46 -1.32 7.66
N ASP A 223 21.27 -0.70 7.61
CA ASP A 223 20.51 -0.43 6.39
C ASP A 223 20.77 0.98 5.83
N ILE A 224 21.13 1.92 6.71
CA ILE A 224 21.26 3.34 6.37
C ILE A 224 22.55 3.90 6.94
N VAL A 225 23.30 4.64 6.12
CA VAL A 225 24.39 5.51 6.57
C VAL A 225 23.87 6.93 6.65
N TYR A 226 23.87 7.47 7.85
CA TYR A 226 23.54 8.87 8.12
C TYR A 226 24.80 9.72 8.16
N LEU A 227 24.81 10.79 7.38
CA LEU A 227 25.89 11.77 7.31
C LEU A 227 25.41 13.08 7.94
N PRO A 228 26.10 13.61 8.97
CA PRO A 228 25.96 15.01 9.36
C PRO A 228 26.14 15.94 8.16
N PRO A 229 25.78 17.24 8.27
CA PRO A 229 25.83 18.14 7.13
C PRO A 229 27.16 18.08 6.38
N ILE A 230 27.07 17.95 5.05
CA ILE A 230 28.22 17.82 4.14
C ILE A 230 28.58 19.14 3.46
N HIS A 231 28.03 20.24 3.94
CA HIS A 231 28.12 21.57 3.35
C HIS A 231 29.33 22.34 3.82
N PRO A 232 29.75 23.43 3.13
CA PRO A 232 30.80 24.33 3.60
C PRO A 232 30.52 24.89 5.00
N ILE A 233 31.54 24.96 5.83
CA ILE A 233 31.44 25.36 7.25
C ILE A 233 31.92 26.80 7.42
N GLY A 234 31.13 27.65 8.09
CA GLY A 234 31.46 29.02 8.39
C GLY A 234 32.73 29.22 9.22
N THR A 235 33.33 30.39 9.10
CA THR A 235 34.54 30.79 9.83
C THR A 235 34.21 31.68 11.04
N THR A 236 33.16 32.53 10.90
CA THR A 236 32.71 33.41 11.99
C THR A 236 32.17 32.58 13.15
N PHE A 237 32.69 32.80 14.35
CA PHE A 237 32.37 32.04 15.57
C PHE A 237 32.67 30.54 15.45
N ARG A 238 33.60 30.15 14.57
CA ARG A 238 33.99 28.75 14.39
C ARG A 238 34.40 28.11 15.73
N LYS A 239 33.92 26.91 15.97
CA LYS A 239 34.31 26.13 17.15
C LYS A 239 35.62 25.40 16.93
N GLY A 240 36.47 25.39 17.98
CA GLY A 240 37.69 24.60 18.01
C GLY A 240 37.48 23.17 18.56
N PRO A 241 38.58 22.45 18.81
CA PRO A 241 38.55 21.09 19.38
C PRO A 241 37.71 21.00 20.66
N ASN A 242 37.00 19.87 20.84
CA ASN A 242 36.12 19.65 21.98
C ASN A 242 35.10 20.76 22.23
N ASN A 243 34.62 21.40 21.13
CA ASN A 243 33.59 22.43 21.16
C ASN A 243 34.01 23.73 21.91
N VAL A 244 35.31 24.00 22.05
CA VAL A 244 35.75 25.29 22.61
C VAL A 244 35.35 26.45 21.70
N THR A 245 35.16 27.65 22.28
CA THR A 245 34.62 28.83 21.55
C THR A 245 35.62 29.48 20.62
N THR A 246 36.89 29.12 20.67
CA THR A 246 37.97 29.67 19.85
C THR A 246 38.56 28.57 18.96
N ALA A 247 38.53 28.79 17.64
CA ALA A 247 39.15 27.89 16.66
C ALA A 247 40.50 28.40 16.20
N GLY A 248 41.43 27.47 16.00
CA GLY A 248 42.67 27.75 15.26
C GLY A 248 42.45 27.74 13.75
N PRO A 249 43.45 28.24 12.97
CA PRO A 249 43.29 28.33 11.51
C PRO A 249 43.05 27.01 10.79
N LYS A 250 43.41 25.89 11.40
CA LYS A 250 43.26 24.54 10.81
C LYS A 250 42.11 23.73 11.40
N ASP A 251 41.35 24.30 12.33
CA ASP A 251 40.27 23.60 12.93
C ASP A 251 39.09 23.49 11.96
N PRO A 252 38.54 22.31 11.71
CA PRO A 252 37.49 22.07 10.71
C PRO A 252 36.15 22.69 11.09
N GLY A 253 35.96 23.11 12.33
CA GLY A 253 34.67 23.61 12.81
C GLY A 253 33.62 22.54 13.00
N VAL A 254 32.36 22.97 13.10
CA VAL A 254 31.17 22.12 13.34
C VAL A 254 30.37 22.02 12.04
N PRO A 255 30.06 20.82 11.56
CA PRO A 255 29.31 20.66 10.29
C PRO A 255 27.97 21.41 10.24
N TRP A 256 27.33 21.60 11.38
CA TRP A 256 26.04 22.31 11.46
C TRP A 256 26.16 23.85 11.35
N ALA A 257 27.37 24.41 11.38
CA ALA A 257 27.59 25.83 11.09
C ALA A 257 27.68 26.03 9.56
N ILE A 258 26.58 25.77 8.86
CA ILE A 258 26.51 25.71 7.40
C ILE A 258 26.65 27.07 6.78
N GLY A 259 27.53 27.18 5.79
CA GLY A 259 27.72 28.34 4.93
C GLY A 259 29.05 29.07 5.13
N SER A 260 29.74 29.27 4.03
CA SER A 260 30.99 30.02 3.88
C SER A 260 31.04 30.66 2.50
N PRO A 261 32.07 31.41 2.12
CA PRO A 261 32.22 31.91 0.77
C PRO A 261 32.20 30.83 -0.33
N GLU A 262 32.53 29.57 0.01
CA GLU A 262 32.46 28.44 -0.92
C GLU A 262 31.02 27.95 -1.18
N GLY A 263 30.02 28.40 -0.43
CA GLY A 263 28.62 28.07 -0.62
C GLY A 263 27.87 27.75 0.64
N GLY A 264 26.64 27.22 0.48
CA GLY A 264 25.70 26.90 1.55
C GLY A 264 25.08 25.52 1.38
N HIS A 265 23.80 25.38 1.70
CA HIS A 265 23.05 24.11 1.73
C HIS A 265 23.00 23.36 0.39
N THR A 266 23.29 24.00 -0.73
CA THR A 266 23.32 23.40 -2.07
C THR A 266 24.72 23.02 -2.55
N THR A 267 25.72 23.15 -1.68
CA THR A 267 27.16 22.97 -2.05
C THR A 267 27.76 21.90 -1.14
N ILE A 268 28.63 21.05 -1.67
CA ILE A 268 29.43 20.11 -0.89
C ILE A 268 30.69 20.82 -0.39
N HIS A 269 31.08 20.53 0.86
CA HIS A 269 32.34 21.03 1.44
C HIS A 269 33.54 20.65 0.53
N PRO A 270 34.41 21.55 0.12
CA PRO A 270 35.49 21.27 -0.84
C PRO A 270 36.43 20.12 -0.42
N GLU A 271 36.72 19.99 0.89
CA GLU A 271 37.57 18.90 1.39
C GLU A 271 36.85 17.53 1.40
N LEU A 272 35.51 17.49 1.30
CA LEU A 272 34.73 16.22 1.22
C LEU A 272 34.71 15.71 -0.23
N GLY A 273 34.80 16.59 -1.23
CA GLY A 273 34.73 16.21 -2.64
C GLY A 273 33.69 17.00 -3.43
N THR A 274 33.14 16.36 -4.45
CA THR A 274 32.21 16.95 -5.42
C THR A 274 30.85 16.28 -5.37
N LEU A 275 29.90 16.80 -6.16
CA LEU A 275 28.60 16.16 -6.35
C LEU A 275 28.76 14.77 -6.99
N ASP A 276 29.68 14.61 -7.95
CA ASP A 276 29.99 13.31 -8.55
C ASP A 276 30.51 12.29 -7.52
N ASP A 277 31.23 12.77 -6.49
CA ASP A 277 31.67 11.91 -5.39
C ASP A 277 30.51 11.48 -4.50
N LEU A 278 29.51 12.35 -4.30
CA LEU A 278 28.27 11.99 -3.61
C LEU A 278 27.46 10.97 -4.40
N ASP A 279 27.30 11.18 -5.70
CA ASP A 279 26.59 10.24 -6.58
C ASP A 279 27.29 8.88 -6.59
N ALA A 280 28.62 8.85 -6.63
CA ALA A 280 29.40 7.63 -6.53
C ALA A 280 29.19 6.93 -5.18
N LEU A 281 29.11 7.68 -4.06
CA LEU A 281 28.80 7.13 -2.74
C LEU A 281 27.39 6.54 -2.70
N VAL A 282 26.37 7.24 -3.22
CA VAL A 282 24.98 6.75 -3.28
C VAL A 282 24.90 5.48 -4.10
N GLY A 283 25.55 5.45 -5.27
CA GLY A 283 25.60 4.26 -6.12
C GLY A 283 26.30 3.06 -5.45
N ALA A 284 27.43 3.30 -4.79
CA ALA A 284 28.19 2.24 -4.08
C ALA A 284 27.43 1.71 -2.85
N ALA A 285 26.71 2.56 -2.14
CA ALA A 285 25.84 2.18 -1.04
C ALA A 285 24.64 1.37 -1.54
N GLY A 286 23.96 1.85 -2.60
CA GLY A 286 22.82 1.16 -3.21
C GLY A 286 23.17 -0.25 -3.71
N ALA A 287 24.36 -0.45 -4.30
CA ALA A 287 24.86 -1.76 -4.70
C ALA A 287 25.04 -2.75 -3.54
N ARG A 288 25.06 -2.28 -2.30
CA ARG A 288 25.14 -3.05 -1.05
C ARG A 288 23.83 -3.13 -0.28
N GLY A 289 22.73 -2.59 -0.85
CA GLY A 289 21.44 -2.49 -0.16
C GLY A 289 21.41 -1.40 0.93
N ILE A 290 22.45 -0.57 1.05
CA ILE A 290 22.53 0.53 2.01
C ILE A 290 22.00 1.82 1.37
N ARG A 291 21.27 2.62 2.13
CA ARG A 291 20.82 3.96 1.75
C ARG A 291 21.65 5.03 2.43
N ILE A 292 21.75 6.20 1.77
CA ILE A 292 22.37 7.38 2.37
C ILE A 292 21.28 8.32 2.86
N ALA A 293 21.40 8.74 4.11
CA ALA A 293 20.60 9.82 4.70
C ALA A 293 21.49 11.02 4.96
N LEU A 294 21.07 12.19 4.50
CA LEU A 294 21.77 13.46 4.75
C LEU A 294 21.01 14.25 5.81
N ASP A 295 21.75 14.90 6.68
CA ASP A 295 21.20 15.86 7.64
C ASP A 295 20.70 17.11 6.92
N ILE A 296 19.50 17.54 7.20
CA ILE A 296 18.92 18.81 6.74
C ILE A 296 18.84 19.76 7.95
N ALA A 297 19.93 20.45 8.23
CA ALA A 297 19.97 21.45 9.30
C ALA A 297 19.55 22.83 8.74
N PHE A 298 18.47 23.40 9.29
CA PHE A 298 17.95 24.70 8.86
C PHE A 298 18.69 25.91 9.45
N GLN A 299 19.76 25.71 10.19
CA GLN A 299 20.59 26.78 10.70
C GLN A 299 21.67 27.17 9.69
N ALA A 300 22.08 28.42 9.73
CA ALA A 300 23.12 28.98 8.87
C ALA A 300 24.19 29.67 9.72
N SER A 301 25.45 29.60 9.24
CA SER A 301 26.53 30.45 9.71
C SER A 301 26.27 31.89 9.33
N PRO A 302 26.81 32.90 10.07
CA PRO A 302 26.82 34.27 9.60
C PRO A 302 27.48 34.49 8.24
N ASP A 303 28.37 33.57 7.83
CA ASP A 303 29.12 33.64 6.55
C ASP A 303 28.34 33.00 5.38
N HIS A 304 27.12 32.49 5.64
CA HIS A 304 26.29 31.85 4.60
C HIS A 304 25.92 32.87 3.51
N PRO A 305 26.06 32.55 2.20
CA PRO A 305 25.75 33.48 1.12
C PRO A 305 24.38 34.13 1.24
N ALA A 306 23.33 33.34 1.53
CA ALA A 306 21.98 33.87 1.71
C ALA A 306 21.83 34.80 2.93
N VAL A 307 22.68 34.69 3.96
CA VAL A 307 22.67 35.60 5.11
C VAL A 307 23.38 36.91 4.76
N LEU A 308 24.39 36.85 3.90
CA LEU A 308 25.13 38.05 3.45
C LEU A 308 24.35 38.85 2.40
N GLU A 309 23.45 38.20 1.64
CA GLU A 309 22.67 38.83 0.58
C GLU A 309 21.35 39.46 1.10
N HIS A 310 20.88 39.08 2.27
CA HIS A 310 19.60 39.48 2.90
C HIS A 310 19.78 39.98 4.31
#